data_ee2affd00511ca0ec555482ce5b5f649
#
_entry.id   ee2affd00511ca0ec555482ce5b5f649
#
_cell.length_a   1.000
_cell.length_b   1.000
_cell.length_c   1.000
_cell.angle_alpha   90.00
_cell.angle_beta   90.00
_cell.angle_gamma   90.00
#
_symmetry.space_group_name_H-M   'P 1'
#
loop_
_entity.id
_entity.type
_entity.pdbx_description
1 polymer ?
#
loop_
_entity_poly.entity_id
_entity_poly.type
_entity_poly.pdbx_seq_one_letter_code
_entity_poly.pdbx_strand_id
1 'polypeptide(L)'
;MEIQTDALIIVLAYMVGMMVVGYVVGKINIKGSADYLVAGRRMGLFMVAFSLSANNIGGGCTTGLAQKAFGDWGISAIWYVLAASLAMIPLAYFAPKIRKTMAVTIPEVVGRRFGKVSSNFTAVLSVLSLFCLTSSQIGASGAVIHALIPTIPANVCLLLAGFVTIFYTTFGGMIADQVSDLIQFGIILVGLAIATPIVLKHAGGWAEISAALPGEKLNFTQIGWASIIGYFFNYFCTFLCGPEMVSRFETCKDEKTAVRASLLCAVLMAAMAIFPTLLGLAAFALQDKLELAEKGADAMMVVTGAYAPGIITGLIAAAIICATMSSADSNLLCMSTMIINDIYPGFGGKKKLNDKQVIFYTRLCNVIAALIAMCIAMFKVPLTTMNTFAFGIRCAGPFAAYGLGLAVPNATKNSGLISIFTGTIAFVVWQFLAEGGTLFFMMPVVFGSLVSVITFCLVNLIERSRGIPAAPSAYVVEEAK
;
A
#
# COMPACT_ATOMS: atom_id res chain seq x y z
N MET A 1 -14.92 -19.36 20.34
CA MET A 1 -13.87 -18.57 21.03
C MET A 1 -14.58 -17.63 22.01
N GLU A 2 -14.31 -17.74 23.30
CA GLU A 2 -14.85 -16.79 24.26
C GLU A 2 -14.32 -15.40 23.93
N ILE A 3 -15.17 -14.37 24.06
CA ILE A 3 -14.78 -12.98 23.83
C ILE A 3 -13.67 -12.64 24.84
N GLN A 4 -12.44 -12.47 24.37
CA GLN A 4 -11.38 -11.98 25.23
C GLN A 4 -11.62 -10.49 25.48
N THR A 5 -12.29 -10.18 26.58
CA THR A 5 -12.67 -8.80 26.96
C THR A 5 -11.50 -7.84 26.91
N ASP A 6 -10.30 -8.29 27.34
CA ASP A 6 -9.08 -7.50 27.33
C ASP A 6 -8.66 -7.12 25.88
N ALA A 7 -8.77 -8.06 24.93
CA ALA A 7 -8.45 -7.81 23.53
C ALA A 7 -9.39 -6.78 22.92
N LEU A 8 -10.68 -6.86 23.24
CA LEU A 8 -11.69 -5.90 22.78
C LEU A 8 -11.42 -4.49 23.32
N ILE A 9 -11.09 -4.37 24.61
CA ILE A 9 -10.79 -3.08 25.24
C ILE A 9 -9.60 -2.42 24.53
N ILE A 10 -8.53 -3.18 24.22
CA ILE A 10 -7.34 -2.68 23.54
C ILE A 10 -7.67 -2.17 22.15
N VAL A 11 -8.46 -2.93 21.38
CA VAL A 11 -8.88 -2.52 20.02
C VAL A 11 -9.74 -1.25 20.06
N LEU A 12 -10.72 -1.17 20.97
CA LEU A 12 -11.55 0.01 21.12
C LEU A 12 -10.74 1.24 21.56
N ALA A 13 -9.82 1.06 22.51
CA ALA A 13 -8.93 2.13 22.97
C ALA A 13 -8.04 2.62 21.83
N TYR A 14 -7.52 1.70 21.00
CA TYR A 14 -6.78 2.04 19.80
C TYR A 14 -7.64 2.87 18.81
N MET A 15 -8.83 2.40 18.46
CA MET A 15 -9.70 3.10 17.50
C MET A 15 -10.05 4.52 17.96
N VAL A 16 -10.42 4.68 19.23
CA VAL A 16 -10.69 6.00 19.83
C VAL A 16 -9.41 6.85 19.86
N GLY A 17 -8.28 6.27 20.24
CA GLY A 17 -6.98 6.95 20.24
C GLY A 17 -6.62 7.52 18.86
N MET A 18 -6.85 6.75 17.79
CA MET A 18 -6.59 7.20 16.41
C MET A 18 -7.51 8.36 15.99
N MET A 19 -8.79 8.33 16.37
CA MET A 19 -9.69 9.47 16.13
C MET A 19 -9.20 10.74 16.82
N VAL A 20 -8.74 10.61 18.07
CA VAL A 20 -8.16 11.74 18.84
C VAL A 20 -6.89 12.26 18.19
N VAL A 21 -5.97 11.36 17.80
CA VAL A 21 -4.72 11.73 17.10
C VAL A 21 -5.03 12.48 15.81
N GLY A 22 -5.91 11.95 14.95
CA GLY A 22 -6.30 12.59 13.69
C GLY A 22 -6.86 13.99 13.89
N TYR A 23 -7.77 14.16 14.86
CA TYR A 23 -8.37 15.45 15.15
C TYR A 23 -7.38 16.46 15.74
N VAL A 24 -6.61 16.05 16.76
CA VAL A 24 -5.68 16.95 17.48
C VAL A 24 -4.53 17.36 16.57
N VAL A 25 -3.90 16.40 15.88
CA VAL A 25 -2.78 16.68 14.97
C VAL A 25 -3.23 17.56 13.81
N GLY A 26 -4.40 17.27 13.23
CA GLY A 26 -4.99 18.07 12.18
C GLY A 26 -5.28 19.52 12.63
N LYS A 27 -5.90 19.69 13.79
CA LYS A 27 -6.22 21.02 14.33
C LYS A 27 -4.99 21.88 14.61
N ILE A 28 -3.91 21.27 15.09
CA ILE A 28 -2.69 22.01 15.49
C ILE A 28 -1.82 22.34 14.29
N ASN A 29 -1.70 21.42 13.30
CA ASN A 29 -0.64 21.50 12.30
C ASN A 29 -1.09 21.97 10.92
N ILE A 30 -2.40 21.91 10.60
CA ILE A 30 -2.90 22.33 9.28
C ILE A 30 -3.16 23.82 9.28
N LYS A 31 -2.31 24.58 8.58
CA LYS A 31 -2.46 26.02 8.37
C LYS A 31 -2.86 26.39 6.94
N GLY A 32 -2.57 25.51 5.98
CA GLY A 32 -2.87 25.72 4.57
C GLY A 32 -3.01 24.40 3.79
N SER A 33 -3.31 24.51 2.50
CA SER A 33 -3.48 23.34 1.62
C SER A 33 -2.21 22.51 1.51
N ALA A 34 -1.02 23.12 1.51
CA ALA A 34 0.26 22.41 1.48
C ALA A 34 0.48 21.53 2.72
N ASP A 35 0.05 21.98 3.93
CA ASP A 35 0.12 21.14 5.12
C ASP A 35 -0.83 19.95 5.02
N TYR A 36 -2.03 20.18 4.48
CA TYR A 36 -3.04 19.14 4.35
C TYR A 36 -2.67 18.08 3.30
N LEU A 37 -2.14 18.48 2.14
CA LEU A 37 -1.90 17.59 0.99
C LEU A 37 -0.50 16.94 0.99
N VAL A 38 0.54 17.68 1.40
CA VAL A 38 1.95 17.22 1.33
C VAL A 38 2.73 17.48 2.62
N ALA A 39 2.03 17.57 3.76
CA ALA A 39 2.62 17.78 5.09
C ALA A 39 3.63 18.95 5.16
N GLY A 40 3.40 20.01 4.37
CA GLY A 40 4.30 21.14 4.26
C GLY A 40 5.71 20.81 3.78
N ARG A 41 5.94 19.59 3.27
CA ARG A 41 7.25 19.09 2.79
C ARG A 41 8.36 19.19 3.84
N ARG A 42 8.05 18.91 5.10
CA ARG A 42 8.97 19.07 6.24
C ARG A 42 9.23 17.77 7.01
N MET A 43 8.79 16.63 6.48
CA MET A 43 8.89 15.36 7.17
C MET A 43 10.32 14.83 7.21
N GLY A 44 10.72 14.33 8.39
CA GLY A 44 12.05 13.77 8.65
C GLY A 44 12.14 12.29 8.32
N LEU A 45 13.36 11.74 8.40
CA LEU A 45 13.71 10.37 8.03
C LEU A 45 12.79 9.32 8.67
N PHE A 46 12.69 9.30 9.99
CA PHE A 46 11.93 8.28 10.71
C PHE A 46 10.44 8.35 10.41
N MET A 47 9.88 9.57 10.36
CA MET A 47 8.47 9.77 10.03
C MET A 47 8.13 9.16 8.67
N VAL A 48 8.92 9.49 7.64
CA VAL A 48 8.68 8.99 6.28
C VAL A 48 8.96 7.49 6.16
N ALA A 49 10.03 6.97 6.77
CA ALA A 49 10.35 5.54 6.69
C ALA A 49 9.31 4.67 7.38
N PHE A 50 8.84 5.08 8.55
CA PHE A 50 7.79 4.37 9.29
C PHE A 50 6.45 4.45 8.55
N SER A 51 6.12 5.63 8.00
CA SER A 51 4.91 5.80 7.19
C SER A 51 4.93 4.95 5.91
N LEU A 52 6.07 4.92 5.17
CA LEU A 52 6.25 4.01 4.05
C LEU A 52 6.07 2.54 4.46
N SER A 53 6.62 2.15 5.62
CA SER A 53 6.54 0.78 6.12
C SER A 53 5.12 0.42 6.55
N ALA A 54 4.42 1.29 7.29
CA ALA A 54 3.04 1.10 7.72
C ALA A 54 2.11 0.90 6.52
N ASN A 55 2.25 1.76 5.50
CA ASN A 55 1.42 1.70 4.32
C ASN A 55 1.65 0.45 3.45
N ASN A 56 2.88 -0.08 3.43
CA ASN A 56 3.20 -1.32 2.72
C ASN A 56 2.78 -2.58 3.48
N ILE A 57 2.69 -2.51 4.82
CA ILE A 57 2.35 -3.65 5.67
C ILE A 57 0.85 -3.63 5.97
N GLY A 58 0.04 -3.98 4.97
CA GLY A 58 -1.39 -4.21 5.13
C GLY A 58 -1.73 -5.64 5.58
N GLY A 59 -3.02 -5.99 5.56
CA GLY A 59 -3.50 -7.32 5.93
C GLY A 59 -2.85 -8.47 5.16
N GLY A 60 -2.46 -8.25 3.88
CA GLY A 60 -1.73 -9.23 3.08
C GLY A 60 -0.32 -9.56 3.60
N CYS A 61 0.36 -8.59 4.21
CA CYS A 61 1.71 -8.74 4.77
C CYS A 61 1.72 -9.20 6.23
N THR A 62 0.58 -9.29 6.88
CA THR A 62 0.40 -9.78 8.25
C THR A 62 -0.33 -11.12 8.25
N THR A 63 -1.65 -11.13 8.36
CA THR A 63 -2.46 -12.36 8.35
C THR A 63 -2.30 -13.15 7.06
N GLY A 64 -2.27 -12.49 5.90
CA GLY A 64 -2.07 -13.14 4.61
C GLY A 64 -0.71 -13.82 4.47
N LEU A 65 0.35 -13.24 5.03
CA LEU A 65 1.68 -13.85 5.06
C LEU A 65 1.71 -15.08 5.98
N ALA A 66 1.11 -14.99 7.18
CA ALA A 66 0.99 -16.14 8.08
C ALA A 66 0.17 -17.27 7.47
N GLN A 67 -0.93 -16.94 6.75
CA GLN A 67 -1.73 -17.93 6.02
C GLN A 67 -0.93 -18.63 4.91
N LYS A 68 -0.10 -17.90 4.17
CA LYS A 68 0.78 -18.50 3.14
C LYS A 68 1.85 -19.42 3.76
N ALA A 69 2.40 -19.02 4.90
CA ALA A 69 3.39 -19.83 5.62
C ALA A 69 2.77 -21.08 6.24
N PHE A 70 1.55 -21.00 6.74
CA PHE A 70 0.74 -22.17 7.14
C PHE A 70 0.44 -23.08 5.95
N GLY A 71 0.04 -22.52 4.81
CA GLY A 71 -0.26 -23.23 3.56
C GLY A 71 0.98 -23.77 2.85
N ASP A 72 0.89 -23.94 1.54
CA ASP A 72 1.89 -24.63 0.71
C ASP A 72 3.25 -23.93 0.60
N TRP A 73 3.34 -22.64 0.94
CA TRP A 73 4.58 -21.88 0.78
C TRP A 73 5.61 -22.13 1.88
N GLY A 74 5.16 -22.56 3.08
CA GLY A 74 6.06 -22.78 4.21
C GLY A 74 6.91 -21.52 4.51
N ILE A 75 8.20 -21.75 4.82
CA ILE A 75 9.15 -20.66 5.11
C ILE A 75 9.38 -19.73 3.89
N SER A 76 9.18 -20.22 2.66
CA SER A 76 9.33 -19.40 1.46
C SER A 76 8.28 -18.29 1.34
N ALA A 77 7.22 -18.34 2.15
CA ALA A 77 6.23 -17.26 2.25
C ALA A 77 6.87 -15.91 2.60
N ILE A 78 8.00 -15.91 3.31
CA ILE A 78 8.75 -14.70 3.66
C ILE A 78 9.07 -13.84 2.43
N TRP A 79 9.24 -14.45 1.26
CA TRP A 79 9.52 -13.75 0.00
C TRP A 79 8.39 -12.83 -0.45
N TYR A 80 7.16 -13.05 0.03
CA TYR A 80 6.06 -12.13 -0.25
C TYR A 80 6.34 -10.71 0.23
N VAL A 81 7.00 -10.55 1.38
CA VAL A 81 7.38 -9.25 1.95
C VAL A 81 8.86 -8.91 1.67
N LEU A 82 9.77 -9.90 1.63
CA LEU A 82 11.18 -9.64 1.28
C LEU A 82 11.32 -9.10 -0.14
N ALA A 83 10.56 -9.60 -1.11
CA ALA A 83 10.57 -9.06 -2.47
C ALA A 83 10.11 -7.59 -2.51
N ALA A 84 9.10 -7.24 -1.71
CA ALA A 84 8.66 -5.86 -1.54
C ALA A 84 9.73 -4.98 -0.86
N SER A 85 10.38 -5.51 0.19
CA SER A 85 11.53 -4.87 0.83
C SER A 85 12.66 -4.56 -0.17
N LEU A 86 13.06 -5.56 -0.96
CA LEU A 86 14.09 -5.40 -1.98
C LEU A 86 13.70 -4.39 -3.07
N ALA A 87 12.41 -4.28 -3.41
CA ALA A 87 11.91 -3.30 -4.38
C ALA A 87 12.09 -1.85 -3.91
N MET A 88 12.21 -1.60 -2.59
CA MET A 88 12.50 -0.27 -2.07
C MET A 88 13.92 0.20 -2.39
N ILE A 89 14.86 -0.71 -2.71
CA ILE A 89 16.25 -0.36 -3.05
C ILE A 89 16.31 0.39 -4.39
N PRO A 90 15.83 -0.17 -5.54
CA PRO A 90 15.78 0.61 -6.78
C PRO A 90 14.83 1.81 -6.68
N LEU A 91 13.81 1.79 -5.82
CA LEU A 91 12.94 2.92 -5.59
C LEU A 91 13.72 4.10 -4.97
N ALA A 92 14.77 3.85 -4.17
CA ALA A 92 15.65 4.87 -3.62
C ALA A 92 16.35 5.72 -4.72
N TYR A 93 16.52 5.19 -5.94
CA TYR A 93 17.00 5.96 -7.09
C TYR A 93 15.96 6.97 -7.60
N PHE A 94 14.68 6.62 -7.52
CA PHE A 94 13.59 7.50 -7.95
C PHE A 94 13.17 8.49 -6.86
N ALA A 95 13.31 8.15 -5.59
CA ALA A 95 12.88 8.96 -4.46
C ALA A 95 13.37 10.43 -4.50
N PRO A 96 14.65 10.75 -4.74
CA PRO A 96 15.11 12.13 -4.86
C PRO A 96 14.54 12.82 -6.10
N LYS A 97 14.33 12.10 -7.19
CA LYS A 97 13.74 12.63 -8.42
C LYS A 97 12.27 13.00 -8.20
N ILE A 98 11.51 12.15 -7.52
CA ILE A 98 10.13 12.42 -7.12
C ILE A 98 10.09 13.69 -6.27
N ARG A 99 10.90 13.76 -5.21
CA ARG A 99 10.96 14.92 -4.32
C ARG A 99 11.31 16.22 -5.06
N LYS A 100 12.20 16.15 -6.04
CA LYS A 100 12.65 17.30 -6.86
C LYS A 100 11.56 17.82 -7.79
N THR A 101 10.54 17.03 -8.15
CA THR A 101 9.43 17.52 -8.99
C THR A 101 8.62 18.61 -8.33
N MET A 102 8.61 18.65 -6.99
CA MET A 102 7.74 19.53 -6.21
C MET A 102 6.26 19.40 -6.58
N ALA A 103 5.87 18.27 -7.16
CA ALA A 103 4.48 17.98 -7.48
C ALA A 103 3.70 17.55 -6.23
N VAL A 104 2.39 17.38 -6.37
CA VAL A 104 1.50 16.87 -5.34
C VAL A 104 1.02 15.47 -5.70
N THR A 105 1.04 15.12 -6.99
CA THR A 105 0.47 13.87 -7.51
C THR A 105 1.28 13.32 -8.70
N ILE A 106 1.16 12.01 -8.93
CA ILE A 106 1.72 11.35 -10.13
C ILE A 106 1.12 11.93 -11.42
N PRO A 107 -0.21 12.07 -11.56
CA PRO A 107 -0.81 12.67 -12.75
C PRO A 107 -0.30 14.07 -13.07
N GLU A 108 0.00 14.88 -12.06
CA GLU A 108 0.59 16.20 -12.25
C GLU A 108 1.96 16.12 -12.92
N VAL A 109 2.84 15.23 -12.47
CA VAL A 109 4.17 15.00 -13.08
C VAL A 109 4.04 14.54 -14.53
N VAL A 110 3.16 13.55 -14.77
CA VAL A 110 2.88 13.02 -16.11
C VAL A 110 2.31 14.12 -17.01
N GLY A 111 1.43 14.97 -16.48
CA GLY A 111 0.81 16.06 -17.19
C GLY A 111 1.77 17.17 -17.62
N ARG A 112 2.68 17.57 -16.70
CA ARG A 112 3.74 18.55 -17.01
C ARG A 112 4.61 18.10 -18.19
N ARG A 113 4.85 16.79 -18.29
CA ARG A 113 5.74 16.24 -19.30
C ARG A 113 5.03 15.80 -20.59
N PHE A 114 3.94 15.06 -20.47
CA PHE A 114 3.28 14.41 -21.62
C PHE A 114 1.91 14.99 -21.95
N GLY A 115 1.49 16.01 -21.22
CA GLY A 115 0.28 16.78 -21.50
C GLY A 115 -0.98 16.28 -20.80
N LYS A 116 -2.05 17.06 -20.94
CA LYS A 116 -3.30 16.93 -20.17
C LYS A 116 -4.01 15.59 -20.37
N VAL A 117 -3.98 15.02 -21.56
CA VAL A 117 -4.62 13.71 -21.83
C VAL A 117 -3.95 12.61 -21.02
N SER A 118 -2.60 12.57 -21.02
CA SER A 118 -1.82 11.60 -20.23
C SER A 118 -2.08 11.77 -18.75
N SER A 119 -2.17 13.01 -18.25
CA SER A 119 -2.50 13.32 -16.85
C SER A 119 -3.88 12.80 -16.47
N ASN A 120 -4.91 13.17 -17.22
CA ASN A 120 -6.28 12.79 -16.91
C ASN A 120 -6.47 11.26 -16.92
N PHE A 121 -5.87 10.58 -17.90
CA PHE A 121 -5.97 9.13 -17.97
C PHE A 121 -5.24 8.45 -16.80
N THR A 122 -4.04 8.90 -16.44
CA THR A 122 -3.30 8.44 -15.26
C THR A 122 -4.10 8.69 -13.97
N ALA A 123 -4.73 9.86 -13.83
CA ALA A 123 -5.54 10.20 -12.66
C ALA A 123 -6.74 9.25 -12.52
N VAL A 124 -7.47 9.00 -13.61
CA VAL A 124 -8.64 8.09 -13.60
C VAL A 124 -8.23 6.67 -13.23
N LEU A 125 -7.15 6.13 -13.82
CA LEU A 125 -6.64 4.79 -13.50
C LEU A 125 -6.21 4.68 -12.03
N SER A 126 -5.53 5.70 -11.52
CA SER A 126 -5.07 5.74 -10.13
C SER A 126 -6.24 5.82 -9.14
N VAL A 127 -7.23 6.69 -9.41
CA VAL A 127 -8.42 6.82 -8.55
C VAL A 127 -9.23 5.52 -8.52
N LEU A 128 -9.43 4.88 -9.68
CA LEU A 128 -10.12 3.58 -9.76
C LEU A 128 -9.40 2.51 -8.95
N SER A 129 -8.08 2.45 -9.06
CA SER A 129 -7.24 1.55 -8.24
C SER A 129 -7.43 1.79 -6.75
N LEU A 130 -7.35 3.05 -6.32
CA LEU A 130 -7.45 3.41 -4.91
C LEU A 130 -8.83 3.11 -4.32
N PHE A 131 -9.90 3.20 -5.10
CA PHE A 131 -11.22 2.72 -4.67
C PHE A 131 -11.21 1.22 -4.33
N CYS A 132 -10.62 0.40 -5.21
CA CYS A 132 -10.50 -1.05 -4.97
C CYS A 132 -9.65 -1.34 -3.73
N LEU A 133 -8.50 -0.69 -3.59
CA LEU A 133 -7.61 -0.88 -2.44
C LEU A 133 -8.25 -0.45 -1.13
N THR A 134 -8.88 0.72 -1.09
CA THR A 134 -9.59 1.22 0.09
C THR A 134 -10.71 0.26 0.51
N SER A 135 -11.50 -0.21 -0.46
CA SER A 135 -12.58 -1.17 -0.20
C SER A 135 -12.06 -2.47 0.40
N SER A 136 -10.95 -2.99 -0.13
CA SER A 136 -10.34 -4.22 0.37
C SER A 136 -9.80 -4.04 1.80
N GLN A 137 -9.19 -2.91 2.12
CA GLN A 137 -8.65 -2.65 3.46
C GLN A 137 -9.75 -2.41 4.51
N ILE A 138 -10.80 -1.67 4.17
CA ILE A 138 -11.95 -1.49 5.06
C ILE A 138 -12.65 -2.84 5.31
N GLY A 139 -12.81 -3.66 4.27
CA GLY A 139 -13.35 -5.01 4.39
C GLY A 139 -12.53 -5.90 5.32
N ALA A 140 -11.20 -5.87 5.18
CA ALA A 140 -10.28 -6.61 6.04
C ALA A 140 -10.35 -6.14 7.50
N SER A 141 -10.39 -4.81 7.75
CA SER A 141 -10.56 -4.26 9.10
C SER A 141 -11.87 -4.73 9.74
N GLY A 142 -12.97 -4.68 8.99
CA GLY A 142 -14.29 -5.16 9.44
C GLY A 142 -14.30 -6.65 9.78
N ALA A 143 -13.59 -7.48 8.99
CA ALA A 143 -13.47 -8.91 9.25
C ALA A 143 -12.73 -9.20 10.56
N VAL A 144 -11.67 -8.46 10.88
CA VAL A 144 -10.95 -8.59 12.16
C VAL A 144 -11.84 -8.21 13.35
N ILE A 145 -12.60 -7.11 13.24
CA ILE A 145 -13.55 -6.70 14.30
C ILE A 145 -14.63 -7.77 14.49
N HIS A 146 -15.16 -8.33 13.40
CA HIS A 146 -16.16 -9.40 13.46
C HIS A 146 -15.61 -10.69 14.09
N ALA A 147 -14.35 -11.03 13.82
CA ALA A 147 -13.70 -12.19 14.43
C ALA A 147 -13.54 -12.02 15.96
N LEU A 148 -13.34 -10.80 16.45
CA LEU A 148 -13.28 -10.50 17.89
C LEU A 148 -14.68 -10.47 18.54
N ILE A 149 -15.70 -10.04 17.80
CA ILE A 149 -17.08 -9.91 18.31
C ILE A 149 -18.05 -10.58 17.32
N PRO A 150 -18.13 -11.92 17.31
CA PRO A 150 -18.98 -12.64 16.34
C PRO A 150 -20.49 -12.36 16.49
N THR A 151 -20.91 -11.81 17.63
CA THR A 151 -22.29 -11.41 17.90
C THR A 151 -22.75 -10.20 17.09
N ILE A 152 -21.80 -9.36 16.62
CA ILE A 152 -22.12 -8.20 15.78
C ILE A 152 -22.06 -8.64 14.31
N PRO A 153 -23.07 -8.34 13.47
CA PRO A 153 -23.05 -8.68 12.05
C PRO A 153 -21.81 -8.10 11.33
N ALA A 154 -21.21 -8.88 10.43
CA ALA A 154 -19.98 -8.48 9.71
C ALA A 154 -20.12 -7.12 8.99
N ASN A 155 -21.28 -6.82 8.41
CA ASN A 155 -21.53 -5.54 7.76
C ASN A 155 -21.48 -4.36 8.76
N VAL A 156 -21.92 -4.54 10.00
CA VAL A 156 -21.85 -3.50 11.04
C VAL A 156 -20.40 -3.29 11.46
N CYS A 157 -19.61 -4.36 11.59
CA CYS A 157 -18.17 -4.28 11.87
C CYS A 157 -17.42 -3.52 10.76
N LEU A 158 -17.78 -3.78 9.49
CA LEU A 158 -17.24 -3.05 8.34
C LEU A 158 -17.58 -1.56 8.39
N LEU A 159 -18.85 -1.23 8.70
CA LEU A 159 -19.28 0.17 8.84
C LEU A 159 -18.54 0.89 9.98
N LEU A 160 -18.33 0.23 11.12
CA LEU A 160 -17.54 0.78 12.24
C LEU A 160 -16.10 1.06 11.85
N ALA A 161 -15.42 0.10 11.20
CA ALA A 161 -14.06 0.29 10.71
C ALA A 161 -13.97 1.46 9.72
N GLY A 162 -14.89 1.51 8.75
CA GLY A 162 -14.95 2.58 7.76
C GLY A 162 -15.22 3.94 8.39
N PHE A 163 -16.13 4.03 9.36
CA PHE A 163 -16.44 5.28 10.07
C PHE A 163 -15.19 5.84 10.79
N VAL A 164 -14.46 5.00 11.53
CA VAL A 164 -13.23 5.43 12.21
C VAL A 164 -12.19 5.94 11.21
N THR A 165 -11.99 5.20 10.11
CA THR A 165 -11.07 5.60 9.04
C THR A 165 -11.47 6.95 8.44
N ILE A 166 -12.75 7.14 8.07
CA ILE A 166 -13.26 8.42 7.54
C ILE A 166 -12.97 9.57 8.50
N PHE A 167 -13.27 9.36 9.78
CA PHE A 167 -13.18 10.42 10.77
C PHE A 167 -11.74 10.97 10.87
N TYR A 168 -10.77 10.12 11.18
CA TYR A 168 -9.42 10.62 11.44
C TYR A 168 -8.68 11.07 10.16
N THR A 169 -8.92 10.42 9.01
CA THR A 169 -8.36 10.83 7.71
C THR A 169 -8.88 12.20 7.28
N THR A 170 -10.20 12.43 7.39
CA THR A 170 -10.84 13.68 6.94
C THR A 170 -10.36 14.89 7.73
N PHE A 171 -10.18 14.75 9.04
CA PHE A 171 -9.71 15.87 9.88
C PHE A 171 -8.20 16.03 9.87
N GLY A 172 -7.46 14.94 9.72
CA GLY A 172 -6.02 14.90 9.93
C GLY A 172 -5.15 15.32 8.75
N GLY A 173 -5.55 15.03 7.51
CA GLY A 173 -4.73 15.24 6.31
C GLY A 173 -3.38 14.50 6.38
N MET A 174 -2.44 14.83 5.46
CA MET A 174 -1.16 14.11 5.30
C MET A 174 -0.26 14.15 6.55
N ILE A 175 -0.34 15.20 7.38
CA ILE A 175 0.48 15.26 8.61
C ILE A 175 -0.01 14.22 9.62
N ALA A 176 -1.33 14.17 9.85
CA ALA A 176 -1.90 13.20 10.79
C ALA A 176 -1.80 11.77 10.25
N ASP A 177 -1.94 11.56 8.96
CA ASP A 177 -1.73 10.29 8.27
C ASP A 177 -0.33 9.74 8.58
N GLN A 178 0.74 10.53 8.45
CA GLN A 178 2.09 10.07 8.78
C GLN A 178 2.35 9.91 10.28
N VAL A 179 1.73 10.71 11.13
CA VAL A 179 1.82 10.55 12.59
C VAL A 179 1.10 9.27 13.02
N SER A 180 -0.08 9.00 12.45
CA SER A 180 -0.80 7.75 12.69
C SER A 180 0.00 6.54 12.22
N ASP A 181 0.59 6.60 11.04
CA ASP A 181 1.44 5.55 10.49
C ASP A 181 2.63 5.20 11.41
N LEU A 182 3.28 6.23 11.99
CA LEU A 182 4.36 6.03 12.96
C LEU A 182 3.90 5.23 14.18
N ILE A 183 2.74 5.59 14.74
CA ILE A 183 2.16 4.90 15.90
C ILE A 183 1.73 3.49 15.50
N GLN A 184 1.05 3.34 14.38
CA GLN A 184 0.53 2.09 13.87
C GLN A 184 1.64 1.09 13.57
N PHE A 185 2.69 1.51 12.86
CA PHE A 185 3.83 0.66 12.59
C PHE A 185 4.56 0.26 13.88
N GLY A 186 4.67 1.18 14.85
CA GLY A 186 5.20 0.86 16.18
C GLY A 186 4.39 -0.23 16.89
N ILE A 187 3.06 -0.15 16.86
CA ILE A 187 2.18 -1.17 17.45
C ILE A 187 2.34 -2.51 16.72
N ILE A 188 2.39 -2.51 15.38
CA ILE A 188 2.59 -3.72 14.57
C ILE A 188 3.93 -4.39 14.93
N LEU A 189 5.01 -3.61 14.92
CA LEU A 189 6.37 -4.13 15.16
C LEU A 189 6.50 -4.68 16.59
N VAL A 190 6.08 -3.92 17.59
CA VAL A 190 6.19 -4.31 19.00
C VAL A 190 5.26 -5.49 19.31
N GLY A 191 4.03 -5.44 18.83
CA GLY A 191 3.06 -6.51 19.03
C GLY A 191 3.54 -7.86 18.49
N LEU A 192 4.01 -7.89 17.26
CA LEU A 192 4.52 -9.10 16.63
C LEU A 192 5.85 -9.57 17.26
N ALA A 193 6.76 -8.63 17.61
CA ALA A 193 8.02 -8.96 18.25
C ALA A 193 7.84 -9.58 19.65
N ILE A 194 6.79 -9.23 20.38
CA ILE A 194 6.47 -9.82 21.68
C ILE A 194 5.71 -11.15 21.53
N ALA A 195 4.69 -11.18 20.64
CA ALA A 195 3.84 -12.37 20.50
C ALA A 195 4.61 -13.57 19.91
N THR A 196 5.48 -13.32 18.93
CA THR A 196 6.18 -14.41 18.21
C THR A 196 7.00 -15.30 19.15
N PRO A 197 7.92 -14.80 20.01
CA PRO A 197 8.68 -15.66 20.91
C PRO A 197 7.81 -16.37 21.96
N ILE A 198 6.69 -15.77 22.40
CA ILE A 198 5.75 -16.42 23.31
C ILE A 198 5.12 -17.64 22.64
N VAL A 199 4.58 -17.49 21.43
CA VAL A 199 3.97 -18.58 20.67
C VAL A 199 5.00 -19.67 20.35
N LEU A 200 6.20 -19.29 19.88
CA LEU A 200 7.27 -20.25 19.55
C LEU A 200 7.66 -21.06 20.78
N LYS A 201 7.76 -20.45 21.96
CA LYS A 201 8.07 -21.16 23.21
C LYS A 201 7.00 -22.20 23.55
N HIS A 202 5.72 -21.87 23.41
CA HIS A 202 4.62 -22.80 23.65
C HIS A 202 4.52 -23.92 22.62
N ALA A 203 5.00 -23.66 21.37
CA ALA A 203 5.13 -24.66 20.32
C ALA A 203 6.34 -25.60 20.51
N GLY A 204 7.07 -25.52 21.63
CA GLY A 204 8.26 -26.34 21.91
C GLY A 204 9.55 -25.79 21.33
N GLY A 205 9.55 -24.54 20.83
CA GLY A 205 10.69 -23.89 20.18
C GLY A 205 10.87 -24.30 18.72
N TRP A 206 11.89 -23.72 18.10
CA TRP A 206 12.17 -23.96 16.68
C TRP A 206 12.47 -25.43 16.35
N ALA A 207 13.11 -26.16 17.26
CA ALA A 207 13.45 -27.56 17.05
C ALA A 207 12.20 -28.44 16.87
N GLU A 208 11.19 -28.27 17.73
CA GLU A 208 9.94 -29.04 17.64
C GLU A 208 9.10 -28.58 16.43
N ILE A 209 9.03 -27.27 16.17
CA ILE A 209 8.33 -26.75 15.00
C ILE A 209 8.96 -27.30 13.73
N SER A 210 10.27 -27.23 13.57
CA SER A 210 10.95 -27.75 12.36
C SER A 210 10.83 -29.26 12.19
N ALA A 211 10.74 -30.02 13.29
CA ALA A 211 10.52 -31.46 13.24
C ALA A 211 9.08 -31.83 12.84
N ALA A 212 8.10 -30.99 13.18
CA ALA A 212 6.69 -31.17 12.81
C ALA A 212 6.37 -30.76 11.36
N LEU A 213 7.27 -29.97 10.73
CA LEU A 213 7.05 -29.46 9.38
C LEU A 213 7.56 -30.46 8.32
N PRO A 214 6.82 -30.71 7.23
CA PRO A 214 7.34 -31.39 6.05
C PRO A 214 8.58 -30.68 5.51
N GLY A 215 9.58 -31.44 5.04
CA GLY A 215 10.84 -30.87 4.53
C GLY A 215 10.66 -29.81 3.44
N GLU A 216 9.63 -29.93 2.62
CA GLU A 216 9.27 -28.94 1.60
C GLU A 216 8.94 -27.57 2.21
N LYS A 217 8.26 -27.53 3.36
CA LYS A 217 7.93 -26.27 4.06
C LYS A 217 9.14 -25.55 4.67
N LEU A 218 10.26 -26.24 4.83
CA LEU A 218 11.53 -25.66 5.28
C LEU A 218 12.40 -25.18 4.10
N ASN A 219 11.98 -25.44 2.86
CA ASN A 219 12.68 -24.96 1.68
C ASN A 219 12.42 -23.45 1.48
N PHE A 220 13.47 -22.65 1.60
CA PHE A 220 13.40 -21.19 1.48
C PHE A 220 13.00 -20.72 0.07
N THR A 221 13.10 -21.56 -0.94
CA THR A 221 12.76 -21.27 -2.34
C THR A 221 11.61 -22.16 -2.86
N GLN A 222 10.78 -22.69 -1.98
CA GLN A 222 9.64 -23.55 -2.33
C GLN A 222 8.74 -22.99 -3.42
N ILE A 223 8.46 -21.67 -3.39
CA ILE A 223 7.63 -21.00 -4.41
C ILE A 223 8.34 -20.82 -5.76
N GLY A 224 9.61 -21.21 -5.87
CA GLY A 224 10.42 -21.10 -7.08
C GLY A 224 10.97 -19.70 -7.36
N TRP A 225 12.17 -19.64 -7.96
CA TRP A 225 12.85 -18.37 -8.30
C TRP A 225 12.04 -17.49 -9.25
N ALA A 226 11.28 -18.07 -10.18
CA ALA A 226 10.43 -17.31 -11.09
C ALA A 226 9.37 -16.50 -10.34
N SER A 227 8.73 -17.09 -9.32
CA SER A 227 7.76 -16.39 -8.48
C SER A 227 8.42 -15.30 -7.64
N ILE A 228 9.59 -15.59 -7.04
CA ILE A 228 10.35 -14.61 -6.23
C ILE A 228 10.70 -13.38 -7.06
N ILE A 229 11.28 -13.60 -8.25
CA ILE A 229 11.62 -12.52 -9.18
C ILE A 229 10.36 -11.79 -9.67
N GLY A 230 9.29 -12.54 -9.95
CA GLY A 230 8.00 -11.99 -10.33
C GLY A 230 7.43 -11.05 -9.26
N TYR A 231 7.47 -11.44 -7.98
CA TYR A 231 7.06 -10.58 -6.86
C TYR A 231 7.94 -9.33 -6.73
N PHE A 232 9.26 -9.45 -6.90
CA PHE A 232 10.16 -8.28 -6.89
C PHE A 232 9.77 -7.25 -7.94
N PHE A 233 9.61 -7.66 -9.20
CA PHE A 233 9.22 -6.73 -10.26
C PHE A 233 7.79 -6.21 -10.08
N ASN A 234 6.86 -7.06 -9.62
CA ASN A 234 5.51 -6.64 -9.31
C ASN A 234 5.49 -5.50 -8.27
N TYR A 235 6.22 -5.67 -7.17
CA TYR A 235 6.29 -4.63 -6.13
C TYR A 235 7.04 -3.40 -6.60
N PHE A 236 8.14 -3.53 -7.32
CA PHE A 236 8.88 -2.39 -7.84
C PHE A 236 8.01 -1.53 -8.76
N CYS A 237 7.32 -2.15 -9.72
CA CYS A 237 6.41 -1.45 -10.61
C CYS A 237 5.28 -0.76 -9.84
N THR A 238 4.68 -1.47 -8.90
CA THR A 238 3.53 -0.99 -8.13
C THR A 238 3.89 0.17 -7.19
N PHE A 239 5.05 0.10 -6.53
CA PHE A 239 5.50 1.13 -5.61
C PHE A 239 5.93 2.42 -6.32
N LEU A 240 6.56 2.29 -7.49
CA LEU A 240 6.95 3.45 -8.28
C LEU A 240 5.73 4.24 -8.76
N CYS A 241 4.62 3.56 -9.09
CA CYS A 241 3.38 4.17 -9.56
C CYS A 241 2.29 4.24 -8.48
N GLY A 242 2.60 3.91 -7.22
CA GLY A 242 1.68 3.98 -6.10
C GLY A 242 1.54 5.41 -5.59
N PRO A 243 0.37 6.06 -5.73
CA PRO A 243 0.20 7.42 -5.23
C PRO A 243 0.48 7.54 -3.73
N GLU A 244 0.11 6.53 -2.94
CA GLU A 244 0.37 6.43 -1.52
C GLU A 244 1.86 6.32 -1.18
N MET A 245 2.67 5.69 -2.04
CA MET A 245 4.13 5.62 -1.88
C MET A 245 4.79 6.94 -2.29
N VAL A 246 4.41 7.46 -3.45
CA VAL A 246 4.96 8.67 -4.03
C VAL A 246 4.69 9.87 -3.14
N SER A 247 3.49 9.99 -2.59
CA SER A 247 3.13 11.08 -1.68
C SER A 247 4.05 11.18 -0.45
N ARG A 248 4.55 10.04 0.09
CA ARG A 248 5.51 10.05 1.20
C ARG A 248 6.85 10.66 0.80
N PHE A 249 7.35 10.37 -0.40
CA PHE A 249 8.58 11.01 -0.90
C PHE A 249 8.39 12.51 -1.14
N GLU A 250 7.21 12.93 -1.55
CA GLU A 250 6.87 14.36 -1.75
C GLU A 250 6.81 15.14 -0.44
N THR A 251 6.50 14.49 0.70
CA THR A 251 6.49 15.11 2.02
C THR A 251 7.88 15.30 2.64
N CYS A 252 8.92 14.64 2.11
CA CYS A 252 10.28 14.71 2.64
C CYS A 252 10.81 16.14 2.67
N LYS A 253 11.55 16.50 3.72
CA LYS A 253 12.20 17.80 3.83
C LYS A 253 13.24 18.06 2.74
N ASP A 254 13.94 17.02 2.30
CA ASP A 254 14.98 17.07 1.26
C ASP A 254 15.14 15.72 0.52
N GLU A 255 15.89 15.77 -0.58
CA GLU A 255 16.15 14.60 -1.44
C GLU A 255 16.93 13.50 -0.71
N LYS A 256 17.86 13.84 0.18
CA LYS A 256 18.67 12.88 0.95
C LYS A 256 17.79 12.12 1.95
N THR A 257 16.82 12.80 2.54
CA THR A 257 15.82 12.19 3.42
C THR A 257 14.99 11.16 2.65
N ALA A 258 14.57 11.47 1.42
CA ALA A 258 13.79 10.54 0.59
C ALA A 258 14.56 9.23 0.29
N VAL A 259 15.85 9.34 -0.10
CA VAL A 259 16.72 8.16 -0.32
C VAL A 259 16.84 7.31 0.94
N ARG A 260 17.22 7.95 2.06
CA ARG A 260 17.45 7.24 3.33
C ARG A 260 16.16 6.62 3.86
N ALA A 261 15.02 7.28 3.69
CA ALA A 261 13.72 6.76 4.10
C ALA A 261 13.33 5.50 3.30
N SER A 262 13.57 5.46 1.99
CA SER A 262 13.37 4.27 1.17
C SER A 262 14.22 3.09 1.65
N LEU A 263 15.52 3.33 1.90
CA LEU A 263 16.43 2.28 2.37
C LEU A 263 16.09 1.81 3.79
N LEU A 264 15.73 2.72 4.70
CA LEU A 264 15.30 2.35 6.04
C LEU A 264 13.98 1.55 6.01
N CYS A 265 13.04 1.94 5.15
CA CYS A 265 11.81 1.18 4.93
C CYS A 265 12.12 -0.25 4.46
N ALA A 266 13.08 -0.44 3.55
CA ALA A 266 13.50 -1.78 3.12
C ALA A 266 13.94 -2.64 4.34
N VAL A 267 14.77 -2.10 5.21
CA VAL A 267 15.22 -2.82 6.43
C VAL A 267 14.05 -3.15 7.37
N LEU A 268 13.18 -2.18 7.59
CA LEU A 268 12.01 -2.36 8.48
C LEU A 268 11.06 -3.43 7.95
N MET A 269 10.78 -3.42 6.65
CA MET A 269 9.92 -4.44 6.00
C MET A 269 10.57 -5.83 6.05
N ALA A 270 11.88 -5.93 5.81
CA ALA A 270 12.59 -7.21 5.90
C ALA A 270 12.51 -7.80 7.32
N ALA A 271 12.70 -6.98 8.35
CA ALA A 271 12.56 -7.41 9.73
C ALA A 271 11.13 -7.86 10.05
N MET A 272 10.12 -7.14 9.55
CA MET A 272 8.71 -7.48 9.73
C MET A 272 8.30 -8.80 9.09
N ALA A 273 8.89 -9.18 7.96
CA ALA A 273 8.57 -10.42 7.24
C ALA A 273 8.76 -11.69 8.09
N ILE A 274 9.68 -11.64 9.06
CA ILE A 274 10.05 -12.78 9.91
C ILE A 274 8.89 -13.20 10.82
N PHE A 275 8.23 -12.25 11.48
CA PHE A 275 7.27 -12.53 12.53
C PHE A 275 6.00 -13.27 12.03
N PRO A 276 5.26 -12.77 11.03
CA PRO A 276 4.09 -13.48 10.52
C PRO A 276 4.45 -14.84 9.91
N THR A 277 5.62 -14.94 9.26
CA THR A 277 6.10 -16.22 8.71
C THR A 277 6.28 -17.25 9.81
N LEU A 278 6.97 -16.91 10.91
CA LEU A 278 7.18 -17.81 12.03
C LEU A 278 5.87 -18.17 12.74
N LEU A 279 4.95 -17.21 12.89
CA LEU A 279 3.63 -17.49 13.47
C LEU A 279 2.81 -18.45 12.61
N GLY A 280 2.86 -18.32 11.29
CA GLY A 280 2.21 -19.24 10.35
C GLY A 280 2.78 -20.65 10.41
N LEU A 281 4.11 -20.80 10.50
CA LEU A 281 4.78 -22.09 10.68
C LEU A 281 4.46 -22.73 12.04
N ALA A 282 4.43 -21.94 13.10
CA ALA A 282 4.04 -22.43 14.43
C ALA A 282 2.57 -22.87 14.44
N ALA A 283 1.69 -22.15 13.77
CA ALA A 283 0.29 -22.52 13.63
C ALA A 283 0.13 -23.85 12.89
N PHE A 284 0.93 -24.11 11.84
CA PHE A 284 0.94 -25.39 11.14
C PHE A 284 1.43 -26.52 12.06
N ALA A 285 2.50 -26.32 12.81
CA ALA A 285 3.00 -27.34 13.75
C ALA A 285 2.00 -27.67 14.86
N LEU A 286 1.08 -26.76 15.17
CA LEU A 286 0.06 -26.90 16.21
C LEU A 286 -1.35 -27.16 15.64
N GLN A 287 -1.49 -27.38 14.34
CA GLN A 287 -2.80 -27.43 13.66
C GLN A 287 -3.75 -28.49 14.24
N ASP A 288 -3.23 -29.68 14.59
CA ASP A 288 -4.02 -30.76 15.16
C ASP A 288 -4.52 -30.43 16.58
N LYS A 289 -3.73 -29.68 17.35
CA LYS A 289 -4.08 -29.25 18.71
C LYS A 289 -5.08 -28.11 18.72
N LEU A 290 -5.10 -27.31 17.68
CA LEU A 290 -5.90 -26.10 17.56
C LEU A 290 -7.13 -26.26 16.66
N GLU A 291 -7.35 -27.46 16.11
CA GLU A 291 -8.43 -27.76 15.16
C GLU A 291 -8.51 -26.73 14.02
N LEU A 292 -7.33 -26.30 13.53
CA LEU A 292 -7.25 -25.31 12.46
C LEU A 292 -7.72 -25.94 11.14
N ALA A 293 -8.67 -25.27 10.48
CA ALA A 293 -9.12 -25.69 9.15
C ALA A 293 -7.96 -25.69 8.14
N GLU A 294 -7.99 -26.58 7.15
CA GLU A 294 -6.94 -26.78 6.13
C GLU A 294 -6.43 -25.49 5.46
N LYS A 295 -7.22 -24.41 5.45
CA LYS A 295 -6.86 -23.14 4.78
C LYS A 295 -6.16 -22.14 5.66
N GLY A 296 -6.07 -22.32 6.98
CA GLY A 296 -5.32 -21.46 7.91
C GLY A 296 -5.60 -19.95 7.81
N ALA A 297 -6.81 -19.55 7.37
CA ALA A 297 -7.15 -18.15 7.11
C ALA A 297 -6.91 -17.25 8.35
N ASP A 298 -7.17 -17.78 9.53
CA ASP A 298 -7.02 -17.08 10.80
C ASP A 298 -5.83 -17.57 11.63
N ALA A 299 -4.88 -18.30 11.00
CA ALA A 299 -3.77 -18.99 11.67
C ALA A 299 -3.05 -18.12 12.69
N MET A 300 -2.76 -16.86 12.35
CA MET A 300 -2.06 -15.94 13.24
C MET A 300 -2.91 -15.57 14.47
N MET A 301 -4.20 -15.29 14.29
CA MET A 301 -5.11 -14.95 15.39
C MET A 301 -5.39 -16.15 16.30
N VAL A 302 -5.60 -17.33 15.72
CA VAL A 302 -5.90 -18.55 16.48
C VAL A 302 -4.69 -18.96 17.34
N VAL A 303 -3.48 -19.00 16.76
CA VAL A 303 -2.29 -19.41 17.51
C VAL A 303 -1.91 -18.40 18.61
N THR A 304 -2.08 -17.10 18.35
CA THR A 304 -1.82 -16.08 19.37
C THR A 304 -2.91 -16.10 20.45
N GLY A 305 -4.17 -16.26 20.09
CA GLY A 305 -5.29 -16.38 21.04
C GLY A 305 -5.22 -17.59 21.95
N ALA A 306 -4.64 -18.71 21.46
CA ALA A 306 -4.49 -19.93 22.24
C ALA A 306 -3.32 -19.88 23.25
N TYR A 307 -2.22 -19.21 22.89
CA TYR A 307 -0.96 -19.32 23.64
C TYR A 307 -0.44 -18.00 24.21
N ALA A 308 -0.95 -16.86 23.77
CA ALA A 308 -0.55 -15.57 24.31
C ALA A 308 -1.57 -15.05 25.34
N PRO A 309 -1.13 -14.27 26.35
CA PRO A 309 -2.05 -13.55 27.23
C PRO A 309 -3.02 -12.66 26.46
N GLY A 310 -4.25 -12.46 26.99
CA GLY A 310 -5.31 -11.67 26.34
C GLY A 310 -4.87 -10.27 25.91
N ILE A 311 -4.00 -9.62 26.70
CA ILE A 311 -3.38 -8.33 26.35
C ILE A 311 -2.55 -8.43 25.06
N ILE A 312 -1.76 -9.49 24.89
CA ILE A 312 -0.93 -9.69 23.70
C ILE A 312 -1.79 -10.04 22.49
N THR A 313 -2.81 -10.87 22.68
CA THR A 313 -3.81 -11.17 21.62
C THR A 313 -4.52 -9.89 21.15
N GLY A 314 -4.90 -9.02 22.10
CA GLY A 314 -5.48 -7.72 21.79
C GLY A 314 -4.51 -6.79 21.03
N LEU A 315 -3.23 -6.80 21.40
CA LEU A 315 -2.19 -6.04 20.70
C LEU A 315 -1.99 -6.54 19.26
N ILE A 316 -2.05 -7.86 19.04
CA ILE A 316 -2.00 -8.43 17.66
C ILE A 316 -3.25 -8.06 16.87
N ALA A 317 -4.43 -8.15 17.45
CA ALA A 317 -5.65 -7.71 16.79
C ALA A 317 -5.59 -6.22 16.42
N ALA A 318 -5.15 -5.37 17.35
CA ALA A 318 -4.92 -3.96 17.07
C ALA A 318 -3.87 -3.76 15.97
N ALA A 319 -2.77 -4.54 15.97
CA ALA A 319 -1.74 -4.47 14.94
C ALA A 319 -2.28 -4.80 13.53
N ILE A 320 -3.17 -5.79 13.41
CA ILE A 320 -3.80 -6.13 12.11
C ILE A 320 -4.73 -5.01 11.67
N ILE A 321 -5.53 -4.46 12.58
CA ILE A 321 -6.40 -3.31 12.30
C ILE A 321 -5.55 -2.09 11.92
N CYS A 322 -4.44 -1.83 12.63
CA CYS A 322 -3.46 -0.80 12.26
C CYS A 322 -3.00 -0.96 10.81
N ALA A 323 -2.55 -2.16 10.45
CA ALA A 323 -2.01 -2.46 9.13
C ALA A 323 -3.03 -2.23 7.99
N THR A 324 -4.30 -2.53 8.23
CA THR A 324 -5.37 -2.32 7.24
C THR A 324 -5.83 -0.86 7.20
N MET A 325 -5.94 -0.20 8.34
CA MET A 325 -6.40 1.19 8.43
C MET A 325 -5.36 2.17 7.87
N SER A 326 -4.04 1.99 8.12
CA SER A 326 -2.97 2.83 7.57
C SER A 326 -2.92 2.84 6.05
N SER A 327 -3.25 1.71 5.42
CA SER A 327 -3.37 1.65 3.96
C SER A 327 -4.66 2.29 3.45
N ALA A 328 -5.77 2.17 4.20
CA ALA A 328 -7.06 2.72 3.79
C ALA A 328 -7.07 4.25 3.83
N ASP A 329 -6.56 4.87 4.89
CA ASP A 329 -6.54 6.33 5.05
C ASP A 329 -5.62 7.00 4.02
N SER A 330 -4.44 6.43 3.80
CA SER A 330 -3.50 6.89 2.79
C SER A 330 -4.09 6.85 1.39
N ASN A 331 -4.78 5.77 1.05
CA ASN A 331 -5.47 5.62 -0.23
C ASN A 331 -6.58 6.67 -0.39
N LEU A 332 -7.39 6.90 0.65
CA LEU A 332 -8.45 7.91 0.65
C LEU A 332 -7.90 9.31 0.45
N LEU A 333 -6.83 9.66 1.17
CA LEU A 333 -6.22 10.99 1.08
C LEU A 333 -5.60 11.22 -0.30
N CYS A 334 -4.87 10.24 -0.85
CA CYS A 334 -4.31 10.33 -2.20
C CYS A 334 -5.39 10.42 -3.28
N MET A 335 -6.45 9.61 -3.16
CA MET A 335 -7.57 9.63 -4.09
C MET A 335 -8.28 10.99 -4.12
N SER A 336 -8.64 11.53 -2.97
CA SER A 336 -9.30 12.83 -2.87
C SER A 336 -8.39 13.98 -3.33
N THR A 337 -7.09 13.89 -3.05
CA THR A 337 -6.10 14.84 -3.55
C THR A 337 -6.06 14.83 -5.09
N MET A 338 -6.00 13.66 -5.73
CA MET A 338 -6.02 13.55 -7.18
C MET A 338 -7.35 14.02 -7.80
N ILE A 339 -8.47 13.74 -7.16
CA ILE A 339 -9.77 14.22 -7.65
C ILE A 339 -9.79 15.75 -7.69
N ILE A 340 -9.31 16.41 -6.64
CA ILE A 340 -9.36 17.87 -6.54
C ILE A 340 -8.24 18.55 -7.33
N ASN A 341 -7.03 17.96 -7.35
CA ASN A 341 -5.86 18.57 -8.00
C ASN A 341 -5.80 18.30 -9.51
N ASP A 342 -6.21 17.10 -9.94
CA ASP A 342 -6.00 16.65 -11.32
C ASP A 342 -7.30 16.47 -12.10
N ILE A 343 -8.31 15.79 -11.51
CA ILE A 343 -9.56 15.46 -12.21
C ILE A 343 -10.44 16.71 -12.35
N TYR A 344 -10.68 17.44 -11.27
CA TYR A 344 -11.52 18.63 -11.29
C TYR A 344 -11.05 19.70 -12.32
N PRO A 345 -9.76 20.10 -12.37
CA PRO A 345 -9.26 20.99 -13.41
C PRO A 345 -9.19 20.32 -14.78
N GLY A 346 -8.95 19.00 -14.81
CA GLY A 346 -8.85 18.19 -16.02
C GLY A 346 -10.12 18.19 -16.85
N PHE A 347 -11.27 18.14 -16.20
CA PHE A 347 -12.61 18.09 -16.81
C PHE A 347 -13.33 19.47 -16.88
N GLY A 348 -12.60 20.57 -16.77
CA GLY A 348 -13.14 21.91 -17.05
C GLY A 348 -13.42 22.78 -15.85
N GLY A 349 -12.95 22.41 -14.67
CA GLY A 349 -12.97 23.28 -13.50
C GLY A 349 -12.19 24.57 -13.77
N LYS A 350 -12.89 25.66 -14.02
CA LYS A 350 -12.29 26.95 -14.46
C LYS A 350 -11.82 27.85 -13.32
N LYS A 351 -12.17 27.57 -12.09
CA LYS A 351 -11.90 28.44 -10.96
C LYS A 351 -10.71 27.90 -10.15
N LYS A 352 -9.66 28.73 -10.01
CA LYS A 352 -8.55 28.43 -9.11
C LYS A 352 -9.08 28.43 -7.68
N LEU A 353 -9.06 27.28 -7.02
CA LEU A 353 -9.51 27.11 -5.66
C LEU A 353 -8.52 27.79 -4.70
N ASN A 354 -9.03 28.45 -3.65
CA ASN A 354 -8.20 28.93 -2.56
C ASN A 354 -7.93 27.81 -1.54
N ASP A 355 -6.97 28.00 -0.63
CA ASP A 355 -6.55 26.99 0.35
C ASP A 355 -7.72 26.40 1.17
N LYS A 356 -8.64 27.24 1.61
CA LYS A 356 -9.81 26.79 2.38
C LYS A 356 -10.75 25.94 1.55
N GLN A 357 -10.93 26.28 0.27
CA GLN A 357 -11.74 25.52 -0.66
C GLN A 357 -11.08 24.17 -1.01
N VAL A 358 -9.78 24.15 -1.24
CA VAL A 358 -9.03 22.90 -1.47
C VAL A 358 -9.22 21.95 -0.30
N ILE A 359 -8.97 22.41 0.93
CA ILE A 359 -9.14 21.58 2.14
C ILE A 359 -10.59 21.11 2.28
N PHE A 360 -11.58 22.00 2.10
CA PHE A 360 -12.99 21.65 2.24
C PHE A 360 -13.43 20.59 1.23
N TYR A 361 -13.11 20.80 -0.07
CA TYR A 361 -13.49 19.86 -1.11
C TYR A 361 -12.73 18.53 -1.01
N THR A 362 -11.46 18.54 -0.59
CA THR A 362 -10.71 17.30 -0.35
C THR A 362 -11.33 16.50 0.80
N ARG A 363 -11.74 17.16 1.90
CA ARG A 363 -12.46 16.52 3.00
C ARG A 363 -13.80 15.93 2.55
N LEU A 364 -14.56 16.67 1.76
CA LEU A 364 -15.83 16.19 1.22
C LEU A 364 -15.63 14.97 0.31
N CYS A 365 -14.62 15.04 -0.57
CA CYS A 365 -14.24 13.90 -1.42
C CYS A 365 -13.80 12.68 -0.60
N ASN A 366 -13.05 12.86 0.49
CA ASN A 366 -12.69 11.77 1.40
C ASN A 366 -13.92 11.04 1.93
N VAL A 367 -14.91 11.78 2.42
CA VAL A 367 -16.15 11.19 2.96
C VAL A 367 -16.92 10.43 1.88
N ILE A 368 -17.13 11.06 0.71
CA ILE A 368 -17.87 10.45 -0.40
C ILE A 368 -17.14 9.20 -0.91
N ALA A 369 -15.83 9.29 -1.10
CA ALA A 369 -15.02 8.20 -1.59
C ALA A 369 -15.02 7.01 -0.62
N ALA A 370 -14.92 7.26 0.67
CA ALA A 370 -14.97 6.23 1.68
C ALA A 370 -16.36 5.55 1.75
N LEU A 371 -17.44 6.30 1.62
CA LEU A 371 -18.80 5.72 1.56
C LEU A 371 -18.95 4.80 0.34
N ILE A 372 -18.45 5.22 -0.83
CA ILE A 372 -18.44 4.38 -2.04
C ILE A 372 -17.56 3.13 -1.80
N ALA A 373 -16.37 3.27 -1.22
CA ALA A 373 -15.49 2.15 -0.92
C ALA A 373 -16.12 1.15 0.06
N MET A 374 -16.85 1.63 1.08
CA MET A 374 -17.61 0.79 2.01
C MET A 374 -18.73 0.03 1.29
N CYS A 375 -19.46 0.69 0.38
CA CYS A 375 -20.48 0.03 -0.43
C CYS A 375 -19.86 -1.08 -1.30
N ILE A 376 -18.72 -0.82 -1.94
CA ILE A 376 -17.99 -1.84 -2.75
C ILE A 376 -17.56 -3.01 -1.86
N ALA A 377 -17.05 -2.75 -0.64
CA ALA A 377 -16.62 -3.78 0.29
C ALA A 377 -17.76 -4.73 0.72
N MET A 378 -19.01 -4.25 0.74
CA MET A 378 -20.18 -5.07 1.06
C MET A 378 -20.47 -6.15 0.02
N PHE A 379 -19.99 -6.03 -1.23
CA PHE A 379 -20.14 -7.05 -2.27
C PHE A 379 -19.25 -8.28 -2.06
N LYS A 380 -18.39 -8.29 -1.02
CA LYS A 380 -17.54 -9.43 -0.62
C LYS A 380 -16.68 -10.00 -1.75
N VAL A 381 -16.20 -9.15 -2.65
CA VAL A 381 -15.23 -9.55 -3.67
C VAL A 381 -13.93 -10.00 -2.96
N PRO A 382 -13.28 -11.11 -3.37
CA PRO A 382 -12.05 -11.56 -2.76
C PRO A 382 -10.98 -10.46 -2.74
N LEU A 383 -10.40 -10.21 -1.56
CA LEU A 383 -9.43 -9.13 -1.33
C LEU A 383 -8.21 -9.23 -2.27
N THR A 384 -7.74 -10.46 -2.51
CA THR A 384 -6.61 -10.72 -3.42
C THR A 384 -6.93 -10.31 -4.85
N THR A 385 -8.12 -10.60 -5.35
CA THR A 385 -8.56 -10.23 -6.70
C THR A 385 -8.64 -8.72 -6.85
N MET A 386 -9.24 -8.03 -5.86
CA MET A 386 -9.32 -6.57 -5.85
C MET A 386 -7.93 -5.92 -5.84
N ASN A 387 -7.03 -6.41 -5.00
CA ASN A 387 -5.68 -5.85 -4.88
C ASN A 387 -4.86 -6.08 -6.16
N THR A 388 -4.91 -7.30 -6.74
CA THR A 388 -4.17 -7.60 -7.98
C THR A 388 -4.63 -6.72 -9.13
N PHE A 389 -5.94 -6.55 -9.31
CA PHE A 389 -6.50 -5.66 -10.33
C PHE A 389 -6.11 -4.19 -10.06
N ALA A 390 -6.25 -3.73 -8.82
CA ALA A 390 -5.93 -2.37 -8.43
C ALA A 390 -4.46 -2.02 -8.69
N PHE A 391 -3.55 -2.89 -8.27
CA PHE A 391 -2.12 -2.67 -8.50
C PHE A 391 -1.79 -2.62 -9.99
N GLY A 392 -2.41 -3.48 -10.80
CA GLY A 392 -2.15 -3.53 -12.23
C GLY A 392 -2.65 -2.32 -12.99
N ILE A 393 -3.89 -1.89 -12.73
CA ILE A 393 -4.52 -0.83 -13.51
C ILE A 393 -3.85 0.54 -13.33
N ARG A 394 -3.34 0.85 -12.12
CA ARG A 394 -2.65 2.12 -11.86
C ARG A 394 -1.19 2.14 -12.31
N CYS A 395 -0.60 0.95 -12.51
CA CYS A 395 0.82 0.80 -12.75
C CYS A 395 1.15 0.50 -14.21
N ALA A 396 0.53 -0.52 -14.79
CA ALA A 396 0.96 -1.12 -16.05
C ALA A 396 1.09 -0.11 -17.20
N GLY A 397 0.15 0.81 -17.34
CA GLY A 397 0.24 1.89 -18.32
C GLY A 397 1.17 3.03 -17.91
N PRO A 398 0.91 3.68 -16.77
CA PRO A 398 1.69 4.83 -16.31
C PRO A 398 3.16 4.55 -15.99
N PHE A 399 3.58 3.30 -15.82
CA PHE A 399 4.92 2.92 -15.37
C PHE A 399 6.05 3.55 -16.20
N ALA A 400 6.01 3.42 -17.52
CA ALA A 400 7.06 4.00 -18.36
C ALA A 400 6.95 5.52 -18.42
N ALA A 401 5.73 6.05 -18.56
CA ALA A 401 5.51 7.50 -18.63
C ALA A 401 5.98 8.19 -17.33
N TYR A 402 5.71 7.63 -16.17
CA TYR A 402 6.15 8.21 -14.90
C TYR A 402 7.61 7.90 -14.62
N GLY A 403 8.01 6.62 -14.59
CA GLY A 403 9.36 6.20 -14.21
C GLY A 403 10.42 6.66 -15.21
N LEU A 404 10.27 6.31 -16.50
CA LEU A 404 11.19 6.80 -17.54
C LEU A 404 11.03 8.29 -17.78
N GLY A 405 9.83 8.85 -17.59
CA GLY A 405 9.61 10.27 -17.60
C GLY A 405 10.46 11.03 -16.59
N LEU A 406 10.72 10.49 -15.41
CA LEU A 406 11.63 11.05 -14.42
C LEU A 406 13.11 10.77 -14.72
N ALA A 407 13.43 9.68 -15.43
CA ALA A 407 14.79 9.22 -15.65
C ALA A 407 15.40 9.68 -16.99
N VAL A 408 14.60 9.80 -18.05
CA VAL A 408 15.05 10.06 -19.43
C VAL A 408 14.77 11.52 -19.82
N PRO A 409 15.78 12.41 -19.85
CA PRO A 409 15.58 13.84 -20.16
C PRO A 409 14.99 14.07 -21.56
N ASN A 410 15.38 13.27 -22.54
CA ASN A 410 15.06 13.44 -23.96
C ASN A 410 13.80 12.64 -24.40
N ALA A 411 12.89 12.32 -23.49
CA ALA A 411 11.65 11.64 -23.84
C ALA A 411 10.74 12.57 -24.67
N THR A 412 10.05 12.01 -25.66
CA THR A 412 9.08 12.75 -26.48
C THR A 412 7.69 12.70 -25.88
N LYS A 413 6.83 13.66 -26.27
CA LYS A 413 5.48 13.75 -25.70
C LYS A 413 4.62 12.51 -25.98
N ASN A 414 4.68 11.99 -27.21
CA ASN A 414 3.87 10.85 -27.60
C ASN A 414 4.39 9.54 -27.04
N SER A 415 5.71 9.43 -26.74
CA SER A 415 6.25 8.21 -26.10
C SER A 415 5.56 7.93 -24.77
N GLY A 416 5.33 8.97 -23.95
CA GLY A 416 4.59 8.81 -22.70
C GLY A 416 3.09 8.52 -22.92
N LEU A 417 2.45 9.25 -23.83
CA LEU A 417 1.03 9.06 -24.09
C LEU A 417 0.71 7.64 -24.60
N ILE A 418 1.43 7.19 -25.63
CA ILE A 418 1.18 5.88 -26.27
C ILE A 418 1.52 4.75 -25.30
N SER A 419 2.60 4.88 -24.52
CA SER A 419 2.98 3.85 -23.55
C SER A 419 1.93 3.63 -22.45
N ILE A 420 1.22 4.69 -22.01
CA ILE A 420 0.14 4.56 -21.04
C ILE A 420 -0.98 3.68 -21.60
N PHE A 421 -1.43 3.97 -22.82
CA PHE A 421 -2.52 3.20 -23.44
C PHE A 421 -2.12 1.76 -23.72
N THR A 422 -0.96 1.54 -24.35
CA THR A 422 -0.51 0.18 -24.73
C THR A 422 -0.26 -0.69 -23.49
N GLY A 423 0.37 -0.14 -22.46
CA GLY A 423 0.60 -0.85 -21.21
C GLY A 423 -0.68 -1.21 -20.48
N THR A 424 -1.66 -0.27 -20.43
CA THR A 424 -2.97 -0.53 -19.82
C THR A 424 -3.74 -1.61 -20.58
N ILE A 425 -3.78 -1.55 -21.91
CA ILE A 425 -4.45 -2.56 -22.75
C ILE A 425 -3.77 -3.92 -22.56
N ALA A 426 -2.43 -3.96 -22.61
CA ALA A 426 -1.68 -5.20 -22.40
C ALA A 426 -1.95 -5.82 -21.03
N PHE A 427 -2.03 -5.01 -19.96
CA PHE A 427 -2.40 -5.48 -18.63
C PHE A 427 -3.80 -6.11 -18.63
N VAL A 428 -4.80 -5.41 -19.18
CA VAL A 428 -6.19 -5.88 -19.18
C VAL A 428 -6.29 -7.21 -19.95
N VAL A 429 -5.72 -7.28 -21.15
CA VAL A 429 -5.72 -8.50 -21.95
C VAL A 429 -5.04 -9.65 -21.20
N TRP A 430 -3.86 -9.41 -20.60
CA TRP A 430 -3.13 -10.43 -19.87
C TRP A 430 -3.85 -10.87 -18.59
N GLN A 431 -4.53 -9.97 -17.91
CA GLN A 431 -5.35 -10.25 -16.73
C GLN A 431 -6.47 -11.25 -17.05
N PHE A 432 -7.13 -11.11 -18.22
CA PHE A 432 -8.14 -12.05 -18.67
C PHE A 432 -7.53 -13.38 -19.12
N LEU A 433 -6.44 -13.37 -19.87
CA LEU A 433 -5.78 -14.59 -20.35
C LEU A 433 -5.15 -15.41 -19.23
N ALA A 434 -4.65 -14.75 -18.19
CA ALA A 434 -4.04 -15.41 -17.03
C ALA A 434 -5.05 -15.70 -15.90
N GLU A 435 -6.35 -15.42 -16.10
CA GLU A 435 -7.40 -15.55 -15.07
C GLU A 435 -7.01 -14.89 -13.73
N GLY A 436 -6.29 -13.77 -13.80
CA GLY A 436 -5.78 -13.05 -12.64
C GLY A 436 -4.53 -13.66 -11.97
N GLY A 437 -4.01 -14.78 -12.48
CA GLY A 437 -2.81 -15.44 -11.99
C GLY A 437 -1.55 -15.10 -12.78
N THR A 438 -0.72 -16.11 -13.07
CA THR A 438 0.49 -15.97 -13.89
C THR A 438 0.36 -16.78 -15.18
N LEU A 439 0.76 -16.20 -16.30
CA LEU A 439 0.87 -16.87 -17.57
C LEU A 439 2.32 -16.71 -18.07
N PHE A 440 2.95 -17.80 -18.53
CA PHE A 440 4.37 -17.83 -18.89
C PHE A 440 5.28 -17.19 -17.82
N PHE A 441 5.01 -17.51 -16.54
CA PHE A 441 5.73 -16.97 -15.36
C PHE A 441 5.63 -15.45 -15.16
N MET A 442 4.79 -14.75 -15.94
CA MET A 442 4.59 -13.30 -15.82
C MET A 442 3.27 -12.96 -15.17
N MET A 443 3.33 -12.11 -14.15
CA MET A 443 2.13 -11.47 -13.57
C MET A 443 1.60 -10.39 -14.52
N PRO A 444 0.28 -10.15 -14.58
CA PRO A 444 -0.31 -9.15 -15.46
C PRO A 444 0.31 -7.75 -15.34
N VAL A 445 0.61 -7.32 -14.11
CA VAL A 445 1.27 -6.03 -13.83
C VAL A 445 2.63 -5.94 -14.52
N VAL A 446 3.45 -6.99 -14.39
CA VAL A 446 4.80 -7.03 -14.94
C VAL A 446 4.76 -7.01 -16.46
N PHE A 447 3.87 -7.80 -17.06
CA PHE A 447 3.69 -7.84 -18.51
C PHE A 447 3.25 -6.48 -19.07
N GLY A 448 2.20 -5.88 -18.49
CA GLY A 448 1.71 -4.57 -18.92
C GLY A 448 2.77 -3.47 -18.78
N SER A 449 3.52 -3.48 -17.66
CA SER A 449 4.62 -2.54 -17.44
C SER A 449 5.76 -2.73 -18.45
N LEU A 450 6.09 -3.97 -18.79
CA LEU A 450 7.11 -4.29 -19.81
C LEU A 450 6.69 -3.76 -21.19
N VAL A 451 5.43 -4.01 -21.59
CA VAL A 451 4.88 -3.48 -22.85
C VAL A 451 4.91 -1.95 -22.86
N SER A 452 4.55 -1.31 -21.73
CA SER A 452 4.65 0.15 -21.58
C SER A 452 6.07 0.65 -21.80
N VAL A 453 7.09 0.01 -21.20
CA VAL A 453 8.51 0.37 -21.37
C VAL A 453 8.97 0.19 -22.80
N ILE A 454 8.69 -0.97 -23.42
CA ILE A 454 9.06 -1.25 -24.81
C ILE A 454 8.45 -0.20 -25.75
N THR A 455 7.16 0.06 -25.60
CA THR A 455 6.47 1.06 -26.42
C THR A 455 7.05 2.46 -26.23
N PHE A 456 7.30 2.85 -24.97
CA PHE A 456 7.94 4.14 -24.69
C PHE A 456 9.29 4.29 -25.39
N CYS A 457 10.15 3.29 -25.25
CA CYS A 457 11.47 3.31 -25.88
C CYS A 457 11.40 3.34 -27.40
N LEU A 458 10.55 2.52 -28.02
CA LEU A 458 10.39 2.46 -29.48
C LEU A 458 9.85 3.77 -30.04
N VAL A 459 8.77 4.30 -29.46
CA VAL A 459 8.18 5.58 -29.90
C VAL A 459 9.18 6.71 -29.72
N ASN A 460 9.86 6.77 -28.56
CA ASN A 460 10.87 7.79 -28.32
C ASN A 460 12.02 7.73 -29.33
N LEU A 461 12.51 6.53 -29.66
CA LEU A 461 13.58 6.32 -30.64
C LEU A 461 13.12 6.81 -32.05
N ILE A 462 11.95 6.38 -32.50
CA ILE A 462 11.38 6.75 -33.79
C ILE A 462 11.14 8.26 -33.90
N GLU A 463 10.57 8.88 -32.88
CA GLU A 463 10.30 10.32 -32.91
C GLU A 463 11.57 11.16 -32.85
N ARG A 464 12.55 10.74 -32.06
CA ARG A 464 13.86 11.40 -32.00
C ARG A 464 14.62 11.29 -33.32
N SER A 465 14.58 10.15 -34.00
CA SER A 465 15.18 9.99 -35.33
C SER A 465 14.52 10.87 -36.40
N ARG A 466 13.26 11.26 -36.20
CA ARG A 466 12.51 12.20 -37.04
C ARG A 466 12.69 13.67 -36.65
N GLY A 467 13.55 13.96 -35.65
CA GLY A 467 13.80 15.33 -35.20
C GLY A 467 12.73 15.93 -34.29
N ILE A 468 11.79 15.13 -33.80
CA ILE A 468 10.74 15.61 -32.88
C ILE A 468 11.40 16.04 -31.55
N PRO A 469 11.08 17.24 -31.01
CA PRO A 469 11.71 17.76 -29.82
C PRO A 469 11.34 16.94 -28.56
N ALA A 470 12.20 17.00 -27.56
CA ALA A 470 11.93 16.41 -26.27
C ALA A 470 10.74 17.11 -25.59
N ALA A 471 10.00 16.34 -24.80
CA ALA A 471 8.93 16.86 -23.95
C ALA A 471 9.51 17.80 -22.86
N PRO A 472 8.72 18.71 -22.30
CA PRO A 472 9.12 19.60 -21.21
C PRO A 472 9.68 18.83 -20.01
N SER A 473 10.48 19.47 -19.16
CA SER A 473 11.00 18.87 -17.95
C SER A 473 9.88 18.52 -16.96
N ALA A 474 10.01 17.39 -16.25
CA ALA A 474 9.15 17.06 -15.13
C ALA A 474 9.43 17.93 -13.88
N TYR A 475 10.63 18.49 -13.82
CA TYR A 475 11.13 19.27 -12.69
C TYR A 475 10.74 20.74 -12.83
N VAL A 476 10.44 21.37 -11.71
CA VAL A 476 10.30 22.82 -11.64
C VAL A 476 11.70 23.41 -11.83
N VAL A 477 11.87 24.20 -12.89
CA VAL A 477 13.08 25.02 -13.06
C VAL A 477 12.91 26.18 -12.06
N GLU A 478 13.71 26.22 -10.99
CA GLU A 478 13.87 27.44 -10.23
C GLU A 478 14.45 28.47 -11.21
N GLU A 479 13.64 29.42 -11.64
CA GLU A 479 14.21 30.64 -12.26
C GLU A 479 15.15 31.22 -11.23
N ALA A 480 16.44 31.26 -11.58
CA ALA A 480 17.47 31.86 -10.78
C ALA A 480 17.03 33.30 -10.47
N LYS A 481 16.65 33.54 -9.19
CA LYS A 481 16.47 34.90 -8.65
C LYS A 481 17.79 35.55 -8.42
#